data_902c503a85a5f3f2fa1169196ba26800
#
_entry.id   902c503a85a5f3f2fa1169196ba26800
#
_cell.length_a   1.000
_cell.length_b   1.000
_cell.length_c   1.000
_cell.angle_alpha   90.00
_cell.angle_beta   90.00
_cell.angle_gamma   90.00
#
_symmetry.space_group_name_H-M   'P 1'
#
loop_
_entity.id
_entity.type
_entity.pdbx_description
1 polymer ?
#
loop_
_entity_poly.entity_id
_entity_poly.type
_entity_poly.pdbx_seq_one_letter_code
_entity_poly.pdbx_strand_id
1 'polypeptide(L)'
;IVLNVIFADRFLIPTKTIPSDQIIYLEDNPQKNIDVLLLESVVYLDPNDQANMPDLRKVGAYKVAIDAQTRANIEAYALKNIPDYRAVEMSNGSLELSDMKIIIQYTDENNINALGYDYGLNKIEVMSAANIVIFEAQNNFQLNNIMARLKNDYRVVDATFNLVEMSEIPQ
;
A
#
# COMPACT_ATOMS: atom_id res chain seq x y z
N ILE A 1 0.92 15.02 -25.92
CA ILE A 1 0.63 13.97 -26.91
C ILE A 1 1.73 12.90 -26.88
N VAL A 2 3.01 13.28 -26.83
CA VAL A 2 4.14 12.35 -26.79
C VAL A 2 4.21 11.58 -25.46
N LEU A 3 3.79 12.17 -24.36
CA LEU A 3 3.79 11.55 -23.02
C LEU A 3 2.79 10.37 -22.94
N ASN A 4 1.65 10.48 -23.61
CA ASN A 4 0.63 9.42 -23.63
C ASN A 4 1.13 8.12 -24.26
N VAL A 5 2.00 8.21 -25.25
CA VAL A 5 2.54 7.04 -25.97
C VAL A 5 3.58 6.30 -25.11
N ILE A 6 4.39 7.04 -24.34
CA ILE A 6 5.45 6.45 -23.51
C ILE A 6 4.87 5.70 -22.31
N PHE A 7 3.76 6.17 -21.73
CA PHE A 7 3.11 5.49 -20.60
C PHE A 7 2.32 4.26 -21.07
N ALA A 8 1.65 4.31 -22.21
CA ALA A 8 0.91 3.18 -22.77
C ALA A 8 1.83 2.01 -23.10
N ASP A 9 2.99 2.26 -23.70
CA ASP A 9 3.93 1.21 -24.09
C ASP A 9 4.66 0.55 -22.91
N ARG A 10 4.85 1.27 -21.79
CA ARG A 10 5.54 0.73 -20.62
C ARG A 10 4.68 -0.15 -19.73
N PHE A 11 3.37 0.01 -19.75
CA PHE A 11 2.48 -0.67 -18.80
C PHE A 11 1.51 -1.64 -19.46
N LEU A 12 1.63 -1.89 -20.80
CA LEU A 12 0.70 -2.77 -21.53
C LEU A 12 -0.79 -2.45 -21.24
N ILE A 13 -1.10 -1.19 -20.97
CA ILE A 13 -2.48 -0.75 -20.79
C ILE A 13 -3.11 -0.73 -22.18
N PRO A 14 -4.13 -1.56 -22.46
CA PRO A 14 -4.85 -1.46 -23.72
C PRO A 14 -5.38 -0.03 -23.82
N THR A 15 -5.18 0.56 -24.99
CA THR A 15 -5.44 1.94 -25.38
C THR A 15 -6.85 2.46 -25.03
N LYS A 16 -7.16 2.57 -23.76
CA LYS A 16 -8.23 3.42 -23.29
C LYS A 16 -7.57 4.76 -22.97
N THR A 17 -7.82 5.76 -23.80
CA THR A 17 -7.33 7.13 -23.62
C THR A 17 -7.66 7.57 -22.20
N ILE A 18 -6.68 7.59 -21.31
CA ILE A 18 -6.83 8.21 -20.00
C ILE A 18 -7.03 9.69 -20.28
N PRO A 19 -8.08 10.34 -19.80
CA PRO A 19 -8.28 11.78 -19.98
C PRO A 19 -7.02 12.53 -19.54
N SER A 20 -6.59 13.52 -20.31
CA SER A 20 -5.34 14.26 -20.10
C SER A 20 -5.27 14.95 -18.73
N ASP A 21 -6.40 15.29 -18.17
CA ASP A 21 -6.56 15.85 -16.82
C ASP A 21 -6.21 14.86 -15.70
N GLN A 22 -6.47 13.55 -15.88
CA GLN A 22 -6.07 12.52 -14.91
C GLN A 22 -4.55 12.25 -14.94
N ILE A 23 -3.90 12.42 -16.09
CA ILE A 23 -2.44 12.25 -16.22
C ILE A 23 -1.70 13.41 -15.53
N ILE A 24 -2.22 14.64 -15.64
CA ILE A 24 -1.63 15.84 -15.03
C ILE A 24 -1.63 15.73 -13.50
N TYR A 25 -2.70 15.17 -12.92
CA TYR A 25 -2.76 14.95 -11.47
C TYR A 25 -1.73 13.93 -10.95
N LEU A 26 -1.35 12.94 -11.76
CA LEU A 26 -0.35 11.95 -11.39
C LEU A 26 1.08 12.49 -11.47
N GLU A 27 1.33 13.52 -12.30
CA GLU A 27 2.64 14.17 -12.41
C GLU A 27 2.87 15.26 -11.36
N ASP A 28 1.84 16.01 -10.97
CA ASP A 28 2.00 17.19 -10.10
C ASP A 28 2.12 16.88 -8.60
N ASN A 29 1.50 15.84 -8.09
CA ASN A 29 1.73 15.29 -6.73
C ASN A 29 0.89 14.03 -6.45
N PRO A 30 1.34 12.83 -6.78
CA PRO A 30 0.59 11.58 -6.54
C PRO A 30 0.30 11.34 -5.06
N GLN A 31 1.00 12.02 -4.16
CA GLN A 31 0.83 11.88 -2.71
C GLN A 31 -0.28 12.79 -2.14
N LYS A 32 -0.75 13.78 -2.88
CA LYS A 32 -1.70 14.77 -2.37
C LYS A 32 -3.10 14.22 -2.07
N ASN A 33 -3.42 13.06 -2.64
CA ASN A 33 -4.73 12.39 -2.49
C ASN A 33 -4.66 11.09 -1.70
N ILE A 34 -3.52 10.77 -1.07
CA ILE A 34 -3.37 9.56 -0.27
C ILE A 34 -3.44 9.95 1.20
N ASP A 35 -4.53 9.58 1.87
CA ASP A 35 -4.68 9.75 3.33
C ASP A 35 -3.77 8.81 4.12
N VAL A 36 -3.18 7.81 3.44
CA VAL A 36 -2.40 6.72 4.00
C VAL A 36 -1.24 6.43 3.06
N LEU A 37 -0.01 6.59 3.55
CA LEU A 37 1.22 6.39 2.77
C LEU A 37 1.96 5.13 3.22
N LEU A 38 2.13 4.16 2.33
CA LEU A 38 2.98 2.99 2.58
C LEU A 38 4.45 3.41 2.52
N LEU A 39 5.19 3.16 3.61
CA LEU A 39 6.60 3.53 3.72
C LEU A 39 7.52 2.38 3.29
N GLU A 40 8.65 2.72 2.68
CA GLU A 40 9.76 1.78 2.54
C GLU A 40 10.37 1.53 3.93
N SER A 41 9.97 0.42 4.54
CA SER A 41 10.33 0.09 5.92
C SER A 41 10.63 -1.40 6.07
N VAL A 42 11.36 -1.75 7.13
CA VAL A 42 11.49 -3.13 7.60
C VAL A 42 10.86 -3.22 8.97
N VAL A 43 10.05 -4.25 9.18
CA VAL A 43 9.32 -4.47 10.43
C VAL A 43 9.93 -5.66 11.17
N TYR A 44 10.18 -5.47 12.45
CA TYR A 44 10.75 -6.49 13.34
C TYR A 44 9.83 -6.71 14.54
N LEU A 45 9.68 -7.96 14.95
CA LEU A 45 9.00 -8.30 16.19
C LEU A 45 9.97 -8.15 17.37
N ASP A 46 9.60 -7.29 18.34
CA ASP A 46 10.38 -7.03 19.56
C ASP A 46 9.44 -6.96 20.79
N PRO A 47 8.86 -8.09 21.21
CA PRO A 47 7.88 -8.12 22.29
C PRO A 47 8.45 -7.71 23.66
N ASN A 48 9.77 -7.83 23.82
CA ASN A 48 10.45 -7.50 25.07
C ASN A 48 11.10 -6.10 25.07
N ASP A 49 10.87 -5.32 24.01
CA ASP A 49 11.41 -3.95 23.83
C ASP A 49 12.95 -3.89 23.98
N GLN A 50 13.65 -4.89 23.44
CA GLN A 50 15.10 -5.04 23.58
C GLN A 50 15.89 -4.04 22.72
N ALA A 51 15.37 -3.70 21.54
CA ALA A 51 15.99 -2.74 20.64
C ALA A 51 15.53 -1.33 20.99
N ASN A 52 16.25 -0.70 21.90
CA ASN A 52 15.97 0.69 22.32
C ASN A 52 16.91 1.65 21.56
N MET A 53 16.49 2.07 20.37
CA MET A 53 17.20 3.03 19.54
C MET A 53 16.30 4.23 19.22
N PRO A 54 16.82 5.47 19.25
CA PRO A 54 16.02 6.68 19.06
C PRO A 54 15.34 6.79 17.68
N ASP A 55 15.95 6.18 16.65
CA ASP A 55 15.46 6.23 15.28
C ASP A 55 14.47 5.10 14.93
N LEU A 56 14.24 4.18 15.88
CA LEU A 56 13.22 3.14 15.73
C LEU A 56 11.85 3.66 16.11
N ARG A 57 10.90 3.46 15.22
CA ARG A 57 9.49 3.71 15.49
C ARG A 57 8.86 2.47 16.11
N LYS A 58 8.16 2.64 17.23
CA LYS A 58 7.46 1.55 17.90
C LYS A 58 5.99 1.53 17.50
N VAL A 59 5.50 0.36 17.11
CA VAL A 59 4.09 0.13 16.77
C VAL A 59 3.66 -1.17 17.46
N GLY A 60 3.00 -1.05 18.61
CA GLY A 60 2.68 -2.20 19.46
C GLY A 60 3.94 -2.96 19.90
N ALA A 61 3.98 -4.26 19.62
CA ALA A 61 5.13 -5.15 19.87
C ALA A 61 6.18 -5.12 18.75
N TYR A 62 6.01 -4.25 17.76
CA TYR A 62 6.89 -4.19 16.59
C TYR A 62 7.79 -2.96 16.63
N LYS A 63 8.95 -3.11 16.00
CA LYS A 63 9.90 -2.02 15.70
C LYS A 63 9.97 -1.80 14.19
N VAL A 64 9.94 -0.56 13.77
CA VAL A 64 9.96 -0.17 12.38
C VAL A 64 11.22 0.63 12.09
N ALA A 65 12.04 0.14 11.16
CA ALA A 65 13.21 0.84 10.62
C ALA A 65 12.90 1.36 9.22
N ILE A 66 12.92 2.68 9.04
CA ILE A 66 12.57 3.32 7.77
C ILE A 66 13.83 3.55 6.92
N ASP A 67 14.89 4.11 7.51
CA ASP A 67 16.13 4.38 6.79
C ASP A 67 17.12 3.19 6.81
N ALA A 68 18.07 3.21 5.87
CA ALA A 68 19.03 2.12 5.71
C ALA A 68 20.00 2.00 6.90
N GLN A 69 20.36 3.12 7.55
CA GLN A 69 21.27 3.09 8.69
C GLN A 69 20.60 2.45 9.91
N THR A 70 19.37 2.82 10.19
CA THR A 70 18.57 2.21 11.27
C THR A 70 18.38 0.72 11.02
N ARG A 71 18.12 0.30 9.77
CA ARG A 71 18.03 -1.12 9.40
C ARG A 71 19.32 -1.89 9.71
N ALA A 72 20.47 -1.36 9.30
CA ALA A 72 21.77 -2.00 9.55
C ALA A 72 22.08 -2.11 11.06
N ASN A 73 21.73 -1.09 11.82
CA ASN A 73 21.98 -1.09 13.27
C ASN A 73 21.08 -2.09 14.02
N ILE A 74 19.82 -2.26 13.60
CA ILE A 74 18.88 -3.17 14.27
C ILE A 74 19.22 -4.64 14.02
N GLU A 75 19.90 -4.98 12.91
CA GLU A 75 20.33 -6.36 12.63
C GLU A 75 21.23 -6.93 13.74
N ALA A 76 21.96 -6.06 14.47
CA ALA A 76 22.78 -6.48 15.62
C ALA A 76 21.96 -7.05 16.79
N TYR A 77 20.65 -6.74 16.87
CA TYR A 77 19.78 -7.25 17.93
C TYR A 77 19.17 -8.63 17.64
N ALA A 78 19.42 -9.18 16.46
CA ALA A 78 18.91 -10.50 16.03
C ALA A 78 17.39 -10.65 16.18
N LEU A 79 16.63 -9.57 15.98
CA LEU A 79 15.19 -9.58 16.04
C LEU A 79 14.58 -10.32 14.83
N LYS A 80 13.39 -10.89 15.03
CA LYS A 80 12.66 -11.55 13.95
C LYS A 80 12.13 -10.50 12.97
N ASN A 81 12.63 -10.52 11.75
CA ASN A 81 12.06 -9.74 10.64
C ASN A 81 10.69 -10.31 10.23
N ILE A 82 9.74 -9.42 9.97
CA ILE A 82 8.39 -9.74 9.47
C ILE A 82 8.27 -9.17 8.04
N PRO A 83 8.69 -9.93 7.01
CA PRO A 83 8.79 -9.43 5.64
C PRO A 83 7.44 -9.09 5.02
N ASP A 84 6.35 -9.68 5.50
CA ASP A 84 5.00 -9.49 4.98
C ASP A 84 4.35 -8.18 5.45
N TYR A 85 5.01 -7.47 6.37
CA TYR A 85 4.49 -6.20 6.89
C TYR A 85 5.32 -5.01 6.45
N ARG A 86 4.66 -3.88 6.28
CA ARG A 86 5.26 -2.55 6.07
C ARG A 86 4.57 -1.53 6.96
N ALA A 87 5.31 -0.50 7.31
CA ALA A 87 4.72 0.64 8.00
C ALA A 87 3.90 1.50 7.05
N VAL A 88 2.82 2.02 7.56
CA VAL A 88 1.92 2.93 6.90
C VAL A 88 1.84 4.20 7.73
N GLU A 89 2.07 5.35 7.11
CA GLU A 89 1.88 6.65 7.72
C GLU A 89 0.45 7.12 7.46
N MET A 90 -0.28 7.37 8.54
CA MET A 90 -1.64 7.89 8.50
C MET A 90 -1.64 9.40 8.34
N SER A 91 -2.75 10.00 7.91
CA SER A 91 -2.90 11.45 7.71
C SER A 91 -2.61 12.30 8.95
N ASN A 92 -2.76 11.72 10.15
CA ASN A 92 -2.43 12.36 11.42
C ASN A 92 -0.96 12.21 11.85
N GLY A 93 -0.13 11.56 11.01
CA GLY A 93 1.28 11.28 11.28
C GLY A 93 1.54 10.07 12.18
N SER A 94 0.50 9.32 12.60
CA SER A 94 0.70 8.06 13.30
C SER A 94 1.18 6.97 12.34
N LEU A 95 1.90 5.99 12.88
CA LEU A 95 2.30 4.79 12.15
C LEU A 95 1.43 3.60 12.55
N GLU A 96 0.99 2.88 11.53
CA GLU A 96 0.32 1.59 11.63
C GLU A 96 1.10 0.56 10.81
N LEU A 97 0.73 -0.72 10.90
CA LEU A 97 1.27 -1.76 10.04
C LEU A 97 0.23 -2.26 9.04
N SER A 98 0.69 -2.60 7.85
CA SER A 98 -0.12 -3.21 6.80
C SER A 98 0.52 -4.49 6.30
N ASP A 99 -0.31 -5.48 5.95
CA ASP A 99 0.08 -6.68 5.20
C ASP A 99 0.16 -6.41 3.68
N MET A 100 0.14 -5.13 3.29
CA MET A 100 0.22 -4.65 1.89
C MET A 100 -0.93 -5.07 0.99
N LYS A 101 -1.98 -5.69 1.51
CA LYS A 101 -3.22 -5.89 0.76
C LYS A 101 -3.99 -4.60 0.63
N ILE A 102 -4.79 -4.52 -0.41
CA ILE A 102 -5.63 -3.36 -0.72
C ILE A 102 -7.09 -3.76 -0.54
N ILE A 103 -7.81 -3.00 0.27
CA ILE A 103 -9.25 -3.12 0.45
C ILE A 103 -9.90 -2.08 -0.43
N ILE A 104 -10.80 -2.50 -1.32
CA ILE A 104 -11.56 -1.63 -2.21
C ILE A 104 -13.03 -1.78 -1.94
N GLN A 105 -13.71 -0.66 -1.69
CA GLN A 105 -15.16 -0.57 -1.79
C GLN A 105 -15.52 -0.19 -3.22
N TYR A 106 -16.27 -1.07 -3.91
CA TYR A 106 -16.61 -0.93 -5.32
C TYR A 106 -18.04 -0.45 -5.53
N THR A 107 -18.31 0.13 -6.71
CA THR A 107 -19.66 0.60 -7.11
C THR A 107 -20.52 -0.53 -7.68
N ASP A 108 -19.90 -1.48 -8.42
CA ASP A 108 -20.56 -2.59 -9.09
C ASP A 108 -19.64 -3.82 -9.10
N GLU A 109 -20.14 -4.96 -8.64
CA GLU A 109 -19.40 -6.23 -8.56
C GLU A 109 -18.87 -6.70 -9.92
N ASN A 110 -19.55 -6.36 -11.01
CA ASN A 110 -19.10 -6.68 -12.36
C ASN A 110 -17.76 -6.04 -12.73
N ASN A 111 -17.36 -4.98 -12.04
CA ASN A 111 -16.09 -4.28 -12.26
C ASN A 111 -14.89 -4.93 -11.57
N ILE A 112 -15.07 -5.85 -10.64
CA ILE A 112 -13.99 -6.41 -9.81
C ILE A 112 -12.87 -7.02 -10.66
N ASN A 113 -13.22 -7.86 -11.64
CA ASN A 113 -12.22 -8.50 -12.48
C ASN A 113 -11.48 -7.50 -13.37
N ALA A 114 -12.16 -6.46 -13.85
CA ALA A 114 -11.55 -5.39 -14.62
C ALA A 114 -10.60 -4.55 -13.75
N LEU A 115 -10.96 -4.23 -12.51
CA LEU A 115 -10.08 -3.57 -11.54
C LEU A 115 -8.82 -4.40 -11.30
N GLY A 116 -8.95 -5.70 -11.03
CA GLY A 116 -7.79 -6.59 -10.87
C GLY A 116 -6.84 -6.55 -12.06
N TYR A 117 -7.38 -6.65 -13.27
CA TYR A 117 -6.60 -6.61 -14.50
C TYR A 117 -5.92 -5.26 -14.75
N ASP A 118 -6.67 -4.15 -14.65
CA ASP A 118 -6.20 -2.81 -14.98
C ASP A 118 -5.09 -2.31 -14.03
N TYR A 119 -5.08 -2.81 -12.78
CA TYR A 119 -4.13 -2.41 -11.75
C TYR A 119 -3.08 -3.47 -11.40
N GLY A 120 -3.09 -4.62 -12.06
CA GLY A 120 -2.18 -5.73 -11.76
C GLY A 120 -2.38 -6.28 -10.35
N LEU A 121 -3.63 -6.48 -9.96
CA LEU A 121 -4.04 -6.94 -8.65
C LEU A 121 -4.65 -8.35 -8.73
N ASN A 122 -4.23 -9.23 -7.82
CA ASN A 122 -4.83 -10.54 -7.63
C ASN A 122 -5.97 -10.44 -6.62
N LYS A 123 -7.14 -10.89 -7.01
CA LYS A 123 -8.30 -10.94 -6.13
C LYS A 123 -8.12 -12.04 -5.07
N ILE A 124 -8.20 -11.67 -3.80
CA ILE A 124 -8.11 -12.57 -2.65
C ILE A 124 -9.49 -12.96 -2.15
N GLU A 125 -10.33 -11.95 -1.87
CA GLU A 125 -11.64 -12.16 -1.26
C GLU A 125 -12.65 -11.13 -1.75
N VAL A 126 -13.93 -11.51 -1.81
CA VAL A 126 -15.06 -10.62 -2.12
C VAL A 126 -16.10 -10.73 -1.02
N MET A 127 -16.45 -9.60 -0.43
CA MET A 127 -17.51 -9.45 0.56
C MET A 127 -18.68 -8.68 -0.09
N SER A 128 -19.49 -9.39 -0.91
CA SER A 128 -20.54 -8.77 -1.73
C SER A 128 -21.58 -8.01 -0.91
N ALA A 129 -21.90 -8.47 0.31
CA ALA A 129 -22.85 -7.78 1.19
C ALA A 129 -22.37 -6.37 1.62
N ALA A 130 -21.07 -6.12 1.61
CA ALA A 130 -20.47 -4.83 1.97
C ALA A 130 -19.95 -4.06 0.74
N ASN A 131 -20.06 -4.62 -0.46
CA ASN A 131 -19.42 -4.14 -1.69
C ASN A 131 -17.90 -3.96 -1.54
N ILE A 132 -17.24 -4.89 -0.85
CA ILE A 132 -15.80 -4.86 -0.60
C ILE A 132 -15.12 -6.01 -1.33
N VAL A 133 -13.94 -5.72 -1.89
CA VAL A 133 -13.01 -6.71 -2.40
C VAL A 133 -11.62 -6.47 -1.82
N ILE A 134 -10.92 -7.55 -1.48
CA ILE A 134 -9.53 -7.52 -1.03
C ILE A 134 -8.65 -8.01 -2.17
N PHE A 135 -7.65 -7.23 -2.49
CA PHE A 135 -6.64 -7.53 -3.50
C PHE A 135 -5.24 -7.60 -2.91
N GLU A 136 -4.40 -8.38 -3.55
CA GLU A 136 -2.95 -8.39 -3.37
C GLU A 136 -2.28 -7.90 -4.66
N ALA A 137 -1.30 -7.01 -4.55
CA ALA A 137 -0.58 -6.53 -5.71
C ALA A 137 0.42 -7.59 -6.21
N GLN A 138 0.54 -7.75 -7.51
CA GLN A 138 1.55 -8.59 -8.13
C GLN A 138 2.97 -8.03 -7.91
N ASN A 139 3.07 -6.73 -7.68
CA ASN A 139 4.33 -6.03 -7.45
C ASN A 139 4.14 -4.89 -6.43
N ASN A 140 4.86 -4.98 -5.32
CA ASN A 140 4.73 -4.06 -4.19
C ASN A 140 5.45 -2.70 -4.40
N PHE A 141 6.28 -2.55 -5.44
CA PHE A 141 7.05 -1.31 -5.67
C PHE A 141 6.20 -0.09 -6.08
N GLN A 142 4.95 -0.31 -6.48
CA GLN A 142 4.09 0.78 -6.99
C GLN A 142 2.78 0.94 -6.19
N LEU A 143 2.69 0.37 -5.00
CA LEU A 143 1.44 0.34 -4.22
C LEU A 143 0.87 1.73 -3.95
N ASN A 144 1.69 2.72 -3.63
CA ASN A 144 1.21 4.10 -3.43
C ASN A 144 0.63 4.70 -4.72
N ASN A 145 1.26 4.43 -5.87
CA ASN A 145 0.75 4.89 -7.17
C ASN A 145 -0.55 4.18 -7.55
N ILE A 146 -0.63 2.87 -7.30
CA ILE A 146 -1.87 2.10 -7.51
C ILE A 146 -2.98 2.68 -6.63
N MET A 147 -2.71 2.93 -5.36
CA MET A 147 -3.67 3.51 -4.41
C MET A 147 -4.17 4.88 -4.87
N ALA A 148 -3.27 5.78 -5.28
CA ALA A 148 -3.64 7.10 -5.78
C ALA A 148 -4.56 7.04 -7.03
N ARG A 149 -4.29 6.09 -7.92
CA ARG A 149 -5.11 5.87 -9.12
C ARG A 149 -6.46 5.24 -8.78
N LEU A 150 -6.50 4.26 -7.88
CA LEU A 150 -7.74 3.63 -7.42
C LEU A 150 -8.69 4.64 -6.81
N LYS A 151 -8.21 5.56 -5.98
CA LYS A 151 -9.02 6.62 -5.36
C LYS A 151 -9.66 7.57 -6.38
N ASN A 152 -9.12 7.66 -7.58
CA ASN A 152 -9.67 8.46 -8.68
C ASN A 152 -10.45 7.65 -9.72
N ASP A 153 -10.61 6.34 -9.52
CA ASP A 153 -11.35 5.47 -10.45
C ASP A 153 -12.85 5.51 -10.12
N TYR A 154 -13.68 5.80 -11.10
CA TYR A 154 -15.15 5.90 -10.95
C TYR A 154 -15.82 4.59 -10.48
N ARG A 155 -15.14 3.45 -10.63
CA ARG A 155 -15.59 2.12 -10.19
C ARG A 155 -15.35 1.90 -8.70
N VAL A 156 -14.56 2.76 -8.08
CA VAL A 156 -14.13 2.67 -6.68
C VAL A 156 -14.84 3.75 -5.87
N VAL A 157 -15.47 3.36 -4.77
CA VAL A 157 -16.03 4.28 -3.78
C VAL A 157 -14.94 4.74 -2.83
N ASP A 158 -14.12 3.78 -2.35
CA ASP A 158 -12.97 4.03 -1.49
C ASP A 158 -11.93 2.92 -1.64
N ALA A 159 -10.67 3.24 -1.34
CA ALA A 159 -9.57 2.30 -1.32
C ALA A 159 -8.62 2.61 -0.17
N THR A 160 -8.19 1.57 0.56
CA THR A 160 -7.25 1.69 1.67
C THR A 160 -6.34 0.45 1.75
N PHE A 161 -5.21 0.57 2.46
CA PHE A 161 -4.42 -0.60 2.83
C PHE A 161 -5.09 -1.38 3.95
N ASN A 162 -4.95 -2.70 3.92
CA ASN A 162 -5.37 -3.55 5.03
C ASN A 162 -4.42 -3.34 6.21
N LEU A 163 -4.94 -2.84 7.32
CA LEU A 163 -4.16 -2.60 8.53
C LEU A 163 -4.18 -3.85 9.41
N VAL A 164 -3.02 -4.16 9.99
CA VAL A 164 -2.86 -5.30 10.91
C VAL A 164 -3.37 -4.91 12.29
N GLU A 165 -4.30 -5.67 12.83
CA GLU A 165 -4.76 -5.48 14.20
C GLU A 165 -3.65 -5.83 15.20
N MET A 166 -3.24 -4.84 16.02
CA MET A 166 -2.13 -4.96 16.97
C MET A 166 -2.42 -5.89 18.15
N SER A 167 -3.65 -6.37 18.31
CA SER A 167 -4.04 -7.31 19.36
C SER A 167 -3.56 -8.75 19.10
N GLU A 168 -3.17 -9.09 17.88
CA GLU A 168 -2.67 -10.42 17.53
C GLU A 168 -1.15 -10.44 17.51
N ILE A 169 -0.53 -10.73 18.65
CA ILE A 169 0.89 -11.13 18.68
C ILE A 169 0.94 -12.54 18.10
N PRO A 170 1.63 -12.77 16.97
CA PRO A 170 1.84 -14.12 16.45
C PRO A 170 2.56 -14.95 17.53
N GLN A 171 1.93 -16.04 17.94
CA GLN A 171 2.53 -17.02 18.87
C GLN A 171 3.62 -17.83 18.20
#